data_1ed7a41d44bd9d779eba38f03a04ca1a
#
_entry.id   1ed7a41d44bd9d779eba38f03a04ca1a
#
_cell.length_a   1.000
_cell.length_b   1.000
_cell.length_c   1.000
_cell.angle_alpha   90.00
_cell.angle_beta   90.00
_cell.angle_gamma   90.00
#
_symmetry.space_group_name_H-M   'P 1'
#
loop_
_entity.id
_entity.type
_entity.pdbx_description
1 polymer ?
#
loop_
_entity_poly.entity_id
_entity_poly.type
_entity_poly.pdbx_seq_one_letter_code
_entity_poly.pdbx_strand_id
1 'polypeptide(L)'
;MLLINYADCGAQMMKEVAGEGHRVLSLEPPNSVLTLNDVTAATFDHEAVAFLKTMVAANAPYVRRGAVVGINGLQSLIYEAVQAFSKRKLPQFASREQALSWLVQD
;
A
#
# COMPACT_ATOMS: atom_id res chain seq x y z
N MET A 1 0.90 13.97 -1.81
CA MET A 1 1.26 12.65 -1.24
C MET A 1 0.13 12.13 -0.38
N LEU A 2 -0.11 10.84 -0.42
CA LEU A 2 -1.15 10.19 0.39
C LEU A 2 -0.51 9.13 1.30
N LEU A 3 -0.75 9.25 2.60
CA LEU A 3 -0.39 8.21 3.56
C LEU A 3 -1.58 7.26 3.71
N ILE A 4 -1.36 5.99 3.39
CA ILE A 4 -2.34 4.93 3.62
C ILE A 4 -1.86 4.16 4.84
N ASN A 5 -2.47 4.44 5.98
CA ASN A 5 -2.00 3.96 7.26
C ASN A 5 -2.76 2.71 7.71
N TYR A 6 -2.13 1.54 7.56
CA TYR A 6 -2.65 0.26 8.04
C TYR A 6 -2.02 -0.15 9.38
N ALA A 7 -1.22 0.72 10.01
CA ALA A 7 -0.52 0.35 11.23
C ALA A 7 -1.51 -0.12 12.30
N ASP A 8 -1.21 -1.24 12.92
CA ASP A 8 -2.02 -1.88 13.95
C ASP A 8 -3.44 -2.29 13.51
N CYS A 9 -3.76 -2.23 12.22
CA CYS A 9 -5.09 -2.61 11.73
C CYS A 9 -5.28 -4.13 11.73
N GLY A 10 -6.47 -4.56 12.15
CA GLY A 10 -6.97 -5.90 11.88
C GLY A 10 -7.60 -5.96 10.48
N ALA A 11 -8.03 -7.17 10.07
CA ALA A 11 -8.53 -7.40 8.71
C ALA A 11 -9.69 -6.48 8.32
N GLN A 12 -10.66 -6.26 9.21
CA GLN A 12 -11.83 -5.44 8.91
C GLN A 12 -11.45 -3.96 8.71
N MET A 13 -10.65 -3.41 9.61
CA MET A 13 -10.20 -2.03 9.52
C MET A 13 -9.33 -1.82 8.28
N MET A 14 -8.54 -2.81 7.92
CA MET A 14 -7.70 -2.76 6.72
C MET A 14 -8.53 -2.59 5.45
N LYS A 15 -9.65 -3.30 5.34
CA LYS A 15 -10.56 -3.14 4.20
C LYS A 15 -11.13 -1.73 4.12
N GLU A 16 -11.49 -1.17 5.27
CA GLU A 16 -12.01 0.19 5.33
C GLU A 16 -10.97 1.22 4.90
N VAL A 17 -9.75 1.08 5.40
CA VAL A 17 -8.63 1.97 5.04
C VAL A 17 -8.31 1.85 3.55
N ALA A 18 -8.23 0.62 3.02
CA ALA A 18 -7.92 0.40 1.60
C ALA A 18 -9.01 0.98 0.69
N GLY A 19 -10.27 0.78 1.04
CA GLY A 19 -11.40 1.34 0.28
C GLY A 19 -11.40 2.86 0.28
N GLU A 20 -11.15 3.48 1.43
CA GLU A 20 -11.07 4.93 1.53
C GLU A 20 -9.86 5.49 0.76
N GLY A 21 -8.72 4.82 0.84
CA GLY A 21 -7.54 5.20 0.07
C GLY A 21 -7.81 5.19 -1.43
N HIS A 22 -8.47 4.14 -1.93
CA HIS A 22 -8.84 4.05 -3.34
C HIS A 22 -9.81 5.17 -3.72
N ARG A 23 -10.80 5.46 -2.88
CA ARG A 23 -11.76 6.53 -3.14
C ARG A 23 -11.06 7.87 -3.31
N VAL A 24 -10.12 8.19 -2.43
CA VAL A 24 -9.35 9.43 -2.51
C VAL A 24 -8.49 9.46 -3.78
N LEU A 25 -7.78 8.37 -4.08
CA LEU A 25 -6.91 8.28 -5.26
C LEU A 25 -7.70 8.45 -6.55
N SER A 26 -8.91 7.89 -6.62
CA SER A 26 -9.72 7.94 -7.85
C SER A 26 -10.16 9.35 -8.22
N LEU A 27 -10.02 10.33 -7.34
CA LEU A 27 -10.32 11.73 -7.60
C LEU A 27 -9.13 12.49 -8.20
N GLU A 28 -7.97 11.86 -8.29
CA GLU A 28 -6.74 12.50 -8.75
C GLU A 28 -6.46 12.20 -10.23
N PRO A 29 -5.66 13.04 -10.90
CA PRO A 29 -5.23 12.76 -12.27
C PRO A 29 -4.41 11.46 -12.36
N PRO A 30 -4.38 10.82 -13.53
CA PRO A 30 -3.54 9.63 -13.71
C PRO A 30 -2.06 9.92 -13.43
N ASN A 31 -1.38 8.94 -12.83
CA ASN A 31 0.07 8.96 -12.61
C ASN A 31 0.56 10.20 -11.85
N SER A 32 -0.20 10.66 -10.86
CA SER A 32 0.08 11.92 -10.18
C SER A 32 0.38 11.80 -8.68
N VAL A 33 0.02 10.70 -8.03
CA VAL A 33 0.06 10.61 -6.57
C VAL A 33 1.23 9.77 -6.10
N LEU A 34 1.94 10.28 -5.09
CA LEU A 34 2.92 9.51 -4.33
C LEU A 34 2.21 8.90 -3.12
N THR A 35 2.34 7.58 -2.94
CA THR A 35 1.70 6.90 -1.81
C THR A 35 2.73 6.28 -0.88
N LEU A 36 2.46 6.40 0.42
CA LEU A 36 3.20 5.73 1.47
C LEU A 36 2.23 4.80 2.21
N ASN A 37 2.49 3.50 2.15
CA ASN A 37 1.67 2.48 2.77
C ASN A 37 2.40 1.94 4.01
N ASP A 38 1.84 2.15 5.19
CA ASP A 38 2.41 1.67 6.44
C ASP A 38 1.61 0.48 6.94
N VAL A 39 2.26 -0.69 6.99
CA VAL A 39 1.63 -1.94 7.44
C VAL A 39 2.23 -2.44 8.75
N THR A 40 2.90 -1.58 9.51
CA THR A 40 3.52 -1.94 10.78
C THR A 40 2.49 -2.57 11.71
N ALA A 41 2.78 -3.78 12.19
CA ALA A 41 1.92 -4.53 13.11
C ALA A 41 0.49 -4.79 12.61
N ALA A 42 0.25 -4.70 11.30
CA ALA A 42 -1.04 -5.04 10.71
C ALA A 42 -1.22 -6.55 10.63
N THR A 43 -2.47 -7.02 10.77
CA THR A 43 -2.82 -8.44 10.66
C THR A 43 -3.74 -8.66 9.46
N PHE A 44 -3.55 -9.80 8.81
CA PHE A 44 -4.24 -10.12 7.55
C PHE A 44 -4.94 -11.48 7.66
N ASP A 45 -6.09 -11.59 7.01
CA ASP A 45 -6.73 -12.88 6.72
C ASP A 45 -6.83 -13.04 5.19
N HIS A 46 -7.34 -14.19 4.72
CA HIS A 46 -7.47 -14.44 3.29
C HIS A 46 -8.31 -13.39 2.57
N GLU A 47 -9.38 -12.96 3.22
CA GLU A 47 -10.30 -11.99 2.64
C GLU A 47 -9.64 -10.61 2.53
N ALA A 48 -8.90 -10.20 3.57
CA ALA A 48 -8.16 -8.94 3.55
C ALA A 48 -7.08 -8.95 2.47
N VAL A 49 -6.35 -10.06 2.31
CA VAL A 49 -5.32 -10.18 1.27
C VAL A 49 -5.96 -10.07 -0.12
N ALA A 50 -7.07 -10.76 -0.37
CA ALA A 50 -7.76 -10.69 -1.66
C ALA A 50 -8.23 -9.26 -1.95
N PHE A 51 -8.76 -8.58 -0.95
CA PHE A 51 -9.20 -7.19 -1.08
C PHE A 51 -8.03 -6.26 -1.38
N LEU A 52 -6.91 -6.42 -0.68
CA LEU A 52 -5.71 -5.62 -0.93
C LEU A 52 -5.16 -5.81 -2.33
N LYS A 53 -5.10 -7.04 -2.83
CA LYS A 53 -4.68 -7.32 -4.21
C LYS A 53 -5.52 -6.53 -5.19
N THR A 54 -6.83 -6.54 -5.02
CA THR A 54 -7.76 -5.82 -5.89
C THR A 54 -7.54 -4.31 -5.80
N MET A 55 -7.40 -3.77 -4.58
CA MET A 55 -7.22 -2.34 -4.39
C MET A 55 -5.87 -1.83 -4.92
N VAL A 56 -4.81 -2.58 -4.70
CA VAL A 56 -3.48 -2.19 -5.20
C VAL A 56 -3.49 -2.16 -6.73
N ALA A 57 -4.12 -3.14 -7.37
CA ALA A 57 -4.25 -3.16 -8.83
C ALA A 57 -5.12 -1.99 -9.32
N ALA A 58 -6.23 -1.70 -8.65
CA ALA A 58 -7.13 -0.61 -9.01
C ALA A 58 -6.48 0.76 -8.84
N ASN A 59 -5.56 0.90 -7.89
CA ASN A 59 -4.86 2.16 -7.63
C ASN A 59 -3.75 2.46 -8.64
N ALA A 60 -3.29 1.46 -9.38
CA ALA A 60 -2.14 1.59 -10.27
C ALA A 60 -2.21 2.78 -11.23
N PRO A 61 -3.36 3.09 -11.87
CA PRO A 61 -3.42 4.22 -12.81
C PRO A 61 -3.13 5.58 -12.19
N TYR A 62 -3.36 5.73 -10.89
CA TYR A 62 -3.27 7.03 -10.20
C TYR A 62 -1.93 7.25 -9.51
N VAL A 63 -1.19 6.18 -9.23
CA VAL A 63 0.03 6.24 -8.42
C VAL A 63 1.25 6.39 -9.30
N ARG A 64 2.00 7.45 -9.06
CA ARG A 64 3.29 7.68 -9.72
C ARG A 64 4.39 6.83 -9.09
N ARG A 65 4.45 6.82 -7.76
CA ARG A 65 5.36 5.97 -6.97
C ARG A 65 4.66 5.56 -5.69
N GLY A 66 4.83 4.31 -5.31
CA GLY A 66 4.33 3.80 -4.05
C GLY A 66 5.44 3.14 -3.25
N ALA A 67 5.45 3.35 -1.95
CA ALA A 67 6.40 2.73 -1.04
C ALA A 67 5.65 2.03 0.09
N VAL A 68 6.28 1.00 0.68
CA VAL A 68 5.70 0.25 1.80
C VAL A 68 6.69 0.24 2.95
N VAL A 69 6.20 0.47 4.17
CA VAL A 69 7.01 0.36 5.39
C VAL A 69 6.35 -0.61 6.36
N GLY A 70 7.16 -1.22 7.21
CA GLY A 70 6.65 -2.09 8.27
C GLY A 70 6.49 -3.56 7.89
N ILE A 71 7.03 -4.00 6.78
CA ILE A 71 7.01 -5.41 6.37
C ILE A 71 7.95 -6.21 7.25
N ASN A 72 7.45 -7.32 7.80
CA ASN A 72 8.26 -8.27 8.54
C ASN A 72 7.69 -9.69 8.41
N GLY A 73 8.51 -10.70 8.73
CA GLY A 73 8.10 -12.09 8.88
C GLY A 73 7.05 -12.54 7.86
N LEU A 74 5.88 -12.99 8.35
CA LEU A 74 4.79 -13.49 7.53
C LEU A 74 4.24 -12.46 6.54
N GLN A 75 4.34 -11.18 6.87
CA GLN A 75 3.87 -10.12 5.98
C GLN A 75 4.64 -10.08 4.67
N SER A 76 5.89 -10.55 4.65
CA SER A 76 6.70 -10.54 3.42
C SER A 76 6.10 -11.43 2.33
N LEU A 77 5.49 -12.57 2.71
CA LEU A 77 4.81 -13.44 1.74
C LEU A 77 3.58 -12.76 1.13
N ILE A 78 2.83 -12.06 1.97
CA ILE A 78 1.64 -11.30 1.53
C ILE A 78 2.06 -10.17 0.61
N TYR A 79 3.09 -9.46 0.97
CA TYR A 79 3.65 -8.36 0.18
C TYR A 79 4.07 -8.83 -1.22
N GLU A 80 4.80 -9.96 -1.31
CA GLU A 80 5.19 -10.52 -2.60
C GLU A 80 3.99 -10.95 -3.44
N ALA A 81 2.98 -11.57 -2.79
CA ALA A 81 1.76 -11.99 -3.48
C ALA A 81 0.99 -10.79 -4.05
N VAL A 82 0.88 -9.70 -3.31
CA VAL A 82 0.20 -8.49 -3.74
C VAL A 82 0.94 -7.86 -4.93
N GLN A 83 2.27 -7.77 -4.86
CA GLN A 83 3.05 -7.25 -5.98
C GLN A 83 2.89 -8.10 -7.24
N ALA A 84 2.97 -9.42 -7.10
CA ALA A 84 2.85 -10.33 -8.23
C ALA A 84 1.47 -10.23 -8.89
N PHE A 85 0.40 -10.17 -8.09
CA PHE A 85 -0.96 -10.06 -8.60
C PHE A 85 -1.21 -8.72 -9.29
N SER A 86 -0.79 -7.64 -8.69
CA SER A 86 -1.04 -6.28 -9.20
C SER A 86 -0.07 -5.87 -10.30
N LYS A 87 1.02 -6.61 -10.48
CA LYS A 87 2.13 -6.29 -11.39
C LYS A 87 2.76 -4.94 -11.10
N ARG A 88 2.65 -4.48 -9.86
CA ARG A 88 3.25 -3.21 -9.42
C ARG A 88 4.53 -3.47 -8.65
N LYS A 89 5.47 -2.54 -8.78
CA LYS A 89 6.68 -2.52 -7.96
C LYS A 89 6.44 -1.54 -6.82
N LEU A 90 6.40 -2.08 -5.59
CA LEU A 90 6.17 -1.30 -4.39
C LEU A 90 7.37 -1.55 -3.45
N PRO A 91 8.48 -0.82 -3.61
CA PRO A 91 9.65 -1.09 -2.78
C PRO A 91 9.34 -0.88 -1.30
N GLN A 92 9.95 -1.73 -0.47
CA GLN A 92 9.78 -1.66 0.98
C GLN A 92 10.97 -0.96 1.63
N PHE A 93 10.69 -0.29 2.72
CA PHE A 93 11.68 0.46 3.48
C PHE A 93 11.55 0.15 4.97
N ALA A 94 12.64 0.34 5.71
CA ALA A 94 12.65 0.08 7.14
C ALA A 94 11.93 1.16 7.96
N SER A 95 11.86 2.38 7.42
CA SER A 95 11.23 3.50 8.12
C SER A 95 10.49 4.42 7.15
N ARG A 96 9.56 5.21 7.70
CA ARG A 96 8.86 6.23 6.92
C ARG A 96 9.83 7.26 6.35
N GLU A 97 10.88 7.62 7.09
CA GLU A 97 11.87 8.59 6.63
C GLU A 97 12.58 8.12 5.37
N GLN A 98 13.01 6.86 5.34
CA GLN A 98 13.65 6.28 4.17
C GLN A 98 12.69 6.25 2.97
N ALA A 99 11.45 5.85 3.21
CA ALA A 99 10.43 5.80 2.17
C ALA A 99 10.15 7.19 1.61
N LEU A 100 10.00 8.18 2.47
CA LEU A 100 9.74 9.56 2.05
C LEU A 100 10.90 10.12 1.23
N SER A 101 12.14 9.86 1.63
CA SER A 101 13.32 10.27 0.87
C SER A 101 13.30 9.73 -0.54
N TRP A 102 12.94 8.45 -0.69
CA TRP A 102 12.85 7.83 -2.01
C TRP A 102 11.70 8.39 -2.85
N LEU A 103 10.53 8.58 -2.21
CA LEU A 103 9.33 9.04 -2.92
C LEU A 103 9.51 10.42 -3.55
N VAL A 104 10.26 11.31 -2.91
CA VAL A 104 10.45 12.68 -3.39
C VAL A 104 11.68 12.86 -4.28
N GLN A 105 12.40 11.80 -4.60
CA GLN A 105 13.53 11.86 -5.54
C GLN A 105 13.05 12.14 -6.96
N ASP A 106 13.82 12.92 -7.65
CA ASP A 106 13.55 13.21 -9.07
C ASP A 106 13.95 12.05 -10.00
#